data_3e01790f80df60d44f2600e00bf2e4d8
#
_entry.id   3e01790f80df60d44f2600e00bf2e4d8
#
_cell.length_a   1.000
_cell.length_b   1.000
_cell.length_c   1.000
_cell.angle_alpha   90.00
_cell.angle_beta   90.00
_cell.angle_gamma   90.00
#
_symmetry.space_group_name_H-M   'P 1'
#
loop_
_entity.id
_entity.type
_entity.pdbx_description
1 polymer ?
#
loop_
_entity_poly.entity_id
_entity_poly.type
_entity_poly.pdbx_seq_one_letter_code
_entity_poly.pdbx_strand_id
1 'polypeptide(L)'
;MAPSTTSSSSTSLFSPLSPLQTPPRYKHTNPSDLRLGFRRISFFPNSRTLIPVPPPQRSPRSDPIRAVQTDRKPSRSPNDGGGKEDGDPIERFLKRDYSQWGFVSDIESVSIPKGLDEGTVRLISAKKGEPDWMLQFRLRAFRRFQAMREPQWSDNRYPPIDLQSICYYSEPKRKPKLGSLDEVDPKLLETFDRLGIPLNEQKRLANVAVDAVIDSTSIATTHRAALAEKGVIFCSISEAIREYPDLVRRYLGEVVPPGDNYYAALNSAVFSDGSFCYIPKDTVSPMEISTYFRINDRETGQFERTLIIADERSYVSYLEGCTAPSYDKNQLHAAVVELYCHEGAEIKYSTVQNWYAGDEQGIGGIYNFVTKRGLCQGKGSKISWTQVETGSAITWKYPSVILRGDDTVGEFYSVALTKDFQQADTGTKMIHQGKNTRSRIVSKGISAGKSRNCYRGLVKVQPDAENARNFSQCDSMLIGDTAGANTYPYIEVKNPTACVEHEASTSKIGEDQLFYFQQRGIDHEKAVAAMIGGFCRDVFDKLPLEFASEVNALMNLKLEGSVG
;
A
#
# COMPACT_ATOMS: atom_id res chain seq x y z
N MET A 1 -61.43 -4.93 -43.22
CA MET A 1 -61.67 -3.49 -43.21
C MET A 1 -60.51 -2.82 -42.57
N ALA A 2 -59.61 -2.29 -43.35
CA ALA A 2 -58.59 -1.32 -42.92
C ALA A 2 -59.24 0.07 -42.89
N PRO A 3 -58.70 1.03 -42.12
CA PRO A 3 -57.93 2.10 -42.76
C PRO A 3 -56.69 2.49 -41.99
N SER A 4 -55.66 2.72 -42.68
CA SER A 4 -55.06 3.95 -43.28
C SER A 4 -54.11 4.68 -42.32
N THR A 5 -52.88 4.62 -42.77
CA THR A 5 -51.65 5.36 -42.49
C THR A 5 -51.80 6.88 -42.39
N THR A 6 -51.06 7.50 -41.46
CA THR A 6 -50.47 8.83 -41.65
C THR A 6 -49.03 8.87 -41.11
N SER A 7 -48.11 9.09 -42.02
CA SER A 7 -46.72 9.41 -41.81
C SER A 7 -46.56 10.88 -41.45
N SER A 8 -45.76 11.22 -40.44
CA SER A 8 -45.23 12.55 -40.25
C SER A 8 -43.68 12.48 -40.23
N SER A 9 -43.12 12.98 -41.29
CA SER A 9 -41.69 13.23 -41.47
C SER A 9 -41.23 14.42 -40.64
N SER A 10 -40.24 14.25 -39.78
CA SER A 10 -39.50 15.35 -39.18
C SER A 10 -38.10 15.40 -39.76
N THR A 11 -37.89 16.46 -40.51
CA THR A 11 -36.61 16.88 -41.17
C THR A 11 -35.59 17.27 -40.12
N SER A 12 -34.41 16.65 -40.17
CA SER A 12 -33.22 17.05 -39.42
C SER A 12 -32.46 18.14 -40.19
N LEU A 13 -32.30 19.27 -39.54
CA LEU A 13 -31.39 20.35 -40.00
C LEU A 13 -29.97 20.10 -39.45
N PHE A 14 -29.09 19.63 -40.28
CA PHE A 14 -27.65 19.68 -40.05
C PHE A 14 -27.07 20.90 -40.80
N SER A 15 -26.47 21.84 -40.07
CA SER A 15 -25.59 22.87 -40.61
C SER A 15 -24.13 22.44 -40.48
N PRO A 16 -23.27 22.70 -41.50
CA PRO A 16 -21.87 22.27 -41.49
C PRO A 16 -21.00 23.21 -40.65
N LEU A 17 -20.14 22.62 -39.80
CA LEU A 17 -19.11 23.31 -39.04
C LEU A 17 -17.97 23.77 -39.98
N SER A 18 -17.57 25.02 -39.83
CA SER A 18 -16.43 25.66 -40.51
C SER A 18 -15.09 25.10 -40.01
N PRO A 19 -14.03 25.09 -40.82
CA PRO A 19 -12.75 24.49 -40.45
C PRO A 19 -11.94 25.35 -39.46
N LEU A 20 -11.34 24.68 -38.49
CA LEU A 20 -10.44 25.22 -37.47
C LEU A 20 -9.18 25.85 -38.13
N GLN A 21 -8.91 27.10 -37.77
CA GLN A 21 -7.70 27.82 -38.10
C GLN A 21 -6.48 27.23 -37.38
N THR A 22 -5.40 26.98 -38.10
CA THR A 22 -4.09 26.58 -37.58
C THR A 22 -3.41 27.73 -36.85
N PRO A 23 -2.71 27.49 -35.71
CA PRO A 23 -1.95 28.54 -35.02
C PRO A 23 -0.65 28.88 -35.79
N PRO A 24 -0.13 30.13 -35.66
CA PRO A 24 1.02 30.60 -36.40
C PRO A 24 2.33 29.93 -35.98
N ARG A 25 3.17 29.59 -36.96
CA ARG A 25 4.54 29.07 -36.78
C ARG A 25 5.44 30.16 -36.17
N TYR A 26 6.03 29.87 -35.01
CA TYR A 26 7.15 30.64 -34.47
C TYR A 26 8.43 30.35 -35.25
N LYS A 27 9.10 31.42 -35.71
CA LYS A 27 10.41 31.37 -36.36
C LYS A 27 11.49 31.17 -35.29
N HIS A 28 12.37 30.21 -35.55
CA HIS A 28 13.64 30.03 -34.80
C HIS A 28 14.53 31.27 -34.99
N THR A 29 14.89 31.91 -33.87
CA THR A 29 16.01 32.86 -33.80
C THR A 29 17.15 32.22 -33.00
N ASN A 30 18.38 32.32 -33.56
CA ASN A 30 19.60 31.78 -32.96
C ASN A 30 19.94 32.41 -31.61
N PRO A 31 20.54 31.64 -30.67
CA PRO A 31 20.99 32.17 -29.41
C PRO A 31 22.47 32.62 -29.48
N SER A 32 22.69 33.84 -29.90
CA SER A 32 23.94 34.55 -29.66
C SER A 32 23.63 36.04 -29.68
N ASP A 33 23.39 36.57 -28.49
CA ASP A 33 23.51 37.98 -28.13
C ASP A 33 22.48 38.36 -27.05
N LEU A 34 22.83 38.10 -25.80
CA LEU A 34 22.27 38.82 -24.64
C LEU A 34 23.24 38.75 -23.46
N ARG A 35 24.22 39.66 -23.47
CA ARG A 35 24.94 40.05 -22.24
C ARG A 35 24.00 40.92 -21.42
N LEU A 36 23.48 40.39 -20.33
CA LEU A 36 22.79 41.16 -19.28
C LEU A 36 23.68 41.25 -18.04
N GLY A 37 24.03 42.50 -17.74
CA GLY A 37 24.85 42.87 -16.59
C GLY A 37 24.15 42.56 -15.25
N PHE A 38 24.81 41.80 -14.41
CA PHE A 38 24.40 41.63 -13.03
C PHE A 38 24.70 42.90 -12.22
N ARG A 39 23.67 43.64 -11.82
CA ARG A 39 23.75 44.59 -10.71
C ARG A 39 23.55 43.81 -9.40
N ARG A 40 24.59 43.74 -8.57
CA ARG A 40 24.49 43.32 -7.16
C ARG A 40 23.61 44.32 -6.41
N ILE A 41 22.49 43.84 -5.92
CA ILE A 41 21.72 44.55 -4.89
C ILE A 41 22.00 43.86 -3.57
N SER A 42 22.79 44.53 -2.71
CA SER A 42 23.02 44.11 -1.34
C SER A 42 21.91 44.76 -0.46
N PHE A 43 21.07 43.94 0.11
CA PHE A 43 20.19 44.33 1.19
C PHE A 43 20.73 43.79 2.51
N PHE A 44 21.29 44.68 3.31
CA PHE A 44 21.40 44.51 4.75
C PHE A 44 20.33 45.36 5.42
N PRO A 45 19.46 44.83 6.28
CA PRO A 45 18.72 45.65 7.22
C PRO A 45 19.44 45.75 8.56
N ASN A 46 19.39 46.95 9.08
CA ASN A 46 20.01 47.45 10.28
C ASN A 46 19.78 46.64 11.56
N SER A 47 20.83 46.68 12.37
CA SER A 47 20.93 46.37 13.78
C SER A 47 19.67 46.66 14.61
N ARG A 48 19.13 45.61 15.25
CA ARG A 48 18.31 45.73 16.45
C ARG A 48 19.08 45.18 17.65
N THR A 49 19.12 46.04 18.65
CA THR A 49 19.66 45.89 19.99
C THR A 49 19.37 44.52 20.62
N LEU A 50 20.41 43.79 20.99
CA LEU A 50 20.33 42.58 21.80
C LEU A 50 20.02 42.96 23.26
N ILE A 51 18.93 42.46 23.78
CA ILE A 51 18.63 42.42 25.21
C ILE A 51 19.40 41.22 25.80
N PRO A 52 20.18 41.37 26.87
CA PRO A 52 20.91 40.25 27.45
C PRO A 52 19.95 39.29 28.19
N VAL A 53 20.01 38.01 27.81
CA VAL A 53 19.36 36.92 28.53
C VAL A 53 20.27 36.50 29.69
N PRO A 54 19.76 36.40 30.94
CA PRO A 54 20.57 35.94 32.07
C PRO A 54 20.90 34.42 31.93
N PRO A 55 22.06 34.01 32.44
CA PRO A 55 22.49 32.62 32.35
C PRO A 55 21.61 31.66 33.20
N PRO A 56 21.39 30.40 32.77
CA PRO A 56 20.59 29.46 33.53
C PRO A 56 21.28 29.10 34.85
N GLN A 57 20.52 29.14 35.93
CA GLN A 57 20.94 28.69 37.26
C GLN A 57 21.21 27.19 37.24
N ARG A 58 22.38 26.78 37.73
CA ARG A 58 22.77 25.38 37.94
C ARG A 58 21.94 24.81 39.07
N SER A 59 21.17 23.78 38.81
CA SER A 59 20.60 22.90 39.81
C SER A 59 21.69 22.00 40.45
N PRO A 60 21.54 21.56 41.71
CA PRO A 60 22.59 20.85 42.44
C PRO A 60 22.80 19.45 41.88
N ARG A 61 24.07 19.05 41.88
CA ARG A 61 24.53 17.71 41.51
C ARG A 61 23.91 16.67 42.44
N SER A 62 23.20 15.69 41.87
CA SER A 62 22.87 14.44 42.55
C SER A 62 24.09 13.51 42.50
N ASP A 63 24.44 12.95 43.63
CA ASP A 63 25.53 12.02 43.83
C ASP A 63 25.37 10.71 43.02
N PRO A 64 26.47 10.04 42.65
CA PRO A 64 26.42 8.81 41.88
C PRO A 64 25.91 7.66 42.72
N ILE A 65 24.89 6.97 42.23
CA ILE A 65 24.37 5.73 42.80
C ILE A 65 25.46 4.65 42.79
N ARG A 66 25.92 4.24 43.97
CA ARG A 66 26.82 3.09 44.17
C ARG A 66 26.13 1.82 43.71
N ALA A 67 26.75 1.10 42.77
CA ALA A 67 26.39 -0.26 42.42
C ALA A 67 26.64 -1.19 43.62
N VAL A 68 25.60 -1.85 44.07
CA VAL A 68 25.70 -2.93 45.08
C VAL A 68 26.03 -4.20 44.30
N GLN A 69 27.28 -4.68 44.48
CA GLN A 69 27.69 -6.03 44.09
C GLN A 69 27.06 -7.02 45.10
N THR A 70 26.20 -7.88 44.64
CA THR A 70 25.78 -9.08 45.38
C THR A 70 26.51 -10.29 44.81
N ASP A 71 27.54 -10.72 45.47
CA ASP A 71 28.18 -12.04 45.29
C ASP A 71 27.18 -13.13 45.69
N ARG A 72 26.73 -13.93 44.73
CA ARG A 72 26.14 -15.26 44.96
C ARG A 72 26.82 -16.28 44.06
N LYS A 73 27.60 -17.18 44.67
CA LYS A 73 28.12 -18.40 44.07
C LYS A 73 27.01 -19.33 43.62
N PRO A 74 27.15 -20.04 42.49
CA PRO A 74 26.16 -21.04 42.06
C PRO A 74 26.40 -22.37 42.76
N SER A 75 25.35 -22.90 43.42
CA SER A 75 25.29 -24.31 43.84
C SER A 75 24.82 -25.18 42.66
N ARG A 76 25.66 -26.15 42.28
CA ARG A 76 25.31 -27.23 41.33
C ARG A 76 24.38 -28.23 42.01
N SER A 77 23.34 -28.65 41.31
CA SER A 77 22.70 -29.97 41.48
C SER A 77 22.05 -30.40 40.15
N PRO A 78 21.95 -31.71 39.85
CA PRO A 78 21.97 -32.22 38.48
C PRO A 78 20.59 -32.67 37.97
N ASN A 79 20.53 -32.72 36.61
CA ASN A 79 19.58 -33.47 35.77
C ASN A 79 18.07 -33.24 35.94
N ASP A 80 17.48 -32.55 34.98
CA ASP A 80 16.38 -33.16 34.21
C ASP A 80 16.28 -32.54 32.81
N GLY A 81 16.18 -33.39 31.81
CA GLY A 81 16.10 -33.01 30.40
C GLY A 81 14.70 -32.51 30.04
N GLY A 82 14.67 -31.31 29.53
CA GLY A 82 13.46 -30.69 28.98
C GLY A 82 13.85 -29.31 28.44
N GLY A 83 14.26 -29.25 27.17
CA GLY A 83 14.66 -28.00 26.53
C GLY A 83 13.49 -27.00 26.51
N LYS A 84 13.50 -26.04 27.43
CA LYS A 84 12.77 -24.78 27.30
C LYS A 84 13.70 -23.78 26.65
N GLU A 85 13.46 -23.49 25.39
CA GLU A 85 13.99 -22.30 24.71
C GLU A 85 13.27 -21.05 25.24
N ASP A 86 13.68 -20.57 26.41
CA ASP A 86 13.30 -19.25 26.93
C ASP A 86 14.30 -18.20 26.41
N GLY A 87 14.18 -17.81 25.13
CA GLY A 87 14.79 -16.60 24.59
C GLY A 87 13.76 -15.47 24.58
N ASP A 88 14.22 -14.24 24.85
CA ASP A 88 13.40 -13.03 24.74
C ASP A 88 12.64 -13.03 23.40
N PRO A 89 11.30 -12.81 23.41
CA PRO A 89 10.50 -12.73 22.17
C PRO A 89 11.08 -11.77 21.14
N ILE A 90 11.70 -10.66 21.57
CA ILE A 90 12.39 -9.70 20.71
C ILE A 90 13.66 -10.31 20.09
N GLU A 91 14.42 -11.09 20.84
CA GLU A 91 15.65 -11.74 20.34
C GLU A 91 15.34 -12.86 19.34
N ARG A 92 14.23 -13.61 19.54
CA ARG A 92 13.71 -14.58 18.56
C ARG A 92 13.22 -13.89 17.29
N PHE A 93 12.63 -12.71 17.42
CA PHE A 93 12.13 -11.92 16.31
C PHE A 93 13.30 -11.37 15.46
N LEU A 94 14.37 -10.91 16.09
CA LEU A 94 15.58 -10.39 15.42
C LEU A 94 16.44 -11.49 14.77
N LYS A 95 16.31 -12.75 15.20
CA LYS A 95 17.02 -13.92 14.64
C LYS A 95 16.25 -14.64 13.54
N ARG A 96 15.09 -14.12 13.08
CA ARG A 96 14.36 -14.72 11.97
C ARG A 96 15.18 -14.65 10.68
N ASP A 97 15.36 -15.80 10.07
CA ASP A 97 15.98 -15.90 8.74
C ASP A 97 14.97 -15.52 7.66
N TYR A 98 15.03 -14.27 7.23
CA TYR A 98 14.14 -13.73 6.20
C TYR A 98 14.44 -14.26 4.79
N SER A 99 15.58 -14.96 4.58
CA SER A 99 15.87 -15.66 3.32
C SER A 99 14.88 -16.76 3.02
N GLN A 100 14.14 -17.24 4.05
CA GLN A 100 13.12 -18.28 3.93
C GLN A 100 11.79 -17.80 3.32
N TRP A 101 11.57 -16.52 3.10
CA TRP A 101 10.27 -16.02 2.62
C TRP A 101 9.99 -16.32 1.14
N GLY A 102 11.04 -16.60 0.35
CA GLY A 102 10.94 -17.03 -1.05
C GLY A 102 10.66 -18.51 -1.27
N PHE A 103 10.38 -19.32 -0.23
CA PHE A 103 10.16 -20.76 -0.37
C PHE A 103 8.87 -21.08 -1.11
N VAL A 104 8.87 -22.17 -1.87
CA VAL A 104 7.66 -22.74 -2.47
C VAL A 104 7.01 -23.67 -1.45
N SER A 105 5.72 -23.49 -1.19
CA SER A 105 4.97 -24.40 -0.31
C SER A 105 4.50 -25.62 -1.07
N ASP A 106 4.46 -26.77 -0.38
CA ASP A 106 4.09 -28.09 -0.92
C ASP A 106 2.54 -28.28 -0.95
N ILE A 107 1.80 -27.19 -1.21
CA ILE A 107 0.34 -27.21 -1.24
C ILE A 107 -0.11 -27.46 -2.68
N GLU A 108 -0.74 -28.62 -2.92
CA GLU A 108 -1.36 -28.91 -4.21
C GLU A 108 -2.56 -27.99 -4.45
N SER A 109 -2.57 -27.30 -5.58
CA SER A 109 -3.65 -26.41 -6.01
C SER A 109 -4.42 -26.98 -7.21
N VAL A 110 -5.68 -26.60 -7.32
CA VAL A 110 -6.53 -26.86 -8.48
C VAL A 110 -6.84 -25.53 -9.15
N SER A 111 -6.36 -25.38 -10.37
CA SER A 111 -6.49 -24.15 -11.15
C SER A 111 -7.53 -24.32 -12.26
N ILE A 112 -8.20 -23.21 -12.65
CA ILE A 112 -9.05 -23.17 -13.85
C ILE A 112 -8.18 -23.05 -15.11
N PRO A 113 -8.71 -23.33 -16.30
CA PRO A 113 -8.01 -23.07 -17.56
C PRO A 113 -7.52 -21.62 -17.66
N LYS A 114 -6.36 -21.43 -18.30
CA LYS A 114 -5.81 -20.10 -18.60
C LYS A 114 -6.69 -19.34 -19.59
N GLY A 115 -6.58 -18.03 -19.55
CA GLY A 115 -7.23 -17.13 -20.47
C GLY A 115 -8.35 -16.33 -19.83
N LEU A 116 -8.58 -15.16 -20.38
CA LEU A 116 -9.55 -14.18 -19.91
C LEU A 116 -10.65 -14.00 -20.94
N ASP A 117 -11.81 -14.57 -20.65
CA ASP A 117 -13.04 -14.40 -21.42
C ASP A 117 -14.28 -14.32 -20.50
N GLU A 118 -15.45 -14.20 -21.09
CA GLU A 118 -16.70 -14.19 -20.31
C GLU A 118 -16.97 -15.54 -19.61
N GLY A 119 -16.53 -16.64 -20.21
CA GLY A 119 -16.60 -17.99 -19.62
C GLY A 119 -15.80 -18.12 -18.35
N THR A 120 -14.58 -17.59 -18.33
CA THR A 120 -13.71 -17.49 -17.15
C THR A 120 -14.37 -16.70 -16.04
N VAL A 121 -14.96 -15.54 -16.34
CA VAL A 121 -15.68 -14.69 -15.36
C VAL A 121 -16.86 -15.45 -14.75
N ARG A 122 -17.67 -16.13 -15.56
CA ARG A 122 -18.80 -16.95 -15.12
C ARG A 122 -18.35 -18.14 -14.28
N LEU A 123 -17.24 -18.78 -14.65
CA LEU A 123 -16.68 -19.91 -13.91
C LEU A 123 -16.22 -19.51 -12.51
N ILE A 124 -15.53 -18.37 -12.36
CA ILE A 124 -15.14 -17.81 -11.06
C ILE A 124 -16.36 -17.58 -10.18
N SER A 125 -17.38 -16.92 -10.71
CA SER A 125 -18.62 -16.63 -9.98
C SER A 125 -19.34 -17.91 -9.54
N ALA A 126 -19.40 -18.92 -10.41
CA ALA A 126 -20.00 -20.22 -10.09
C ALA A 126 -19.20 -20.96 -9.00
N LYS A 127 -17.85 -20.99 -9.07
CA LYS A 127 -17.00 -21.62 -8.06
C LYS A 127 -17.11 -20.97 -6.69
N LYS A 128 -17.34 -19.65 -6.63
CA LYS A 128 -17.54 -18.89 -5.40
C LYS A 128 -18.98 -18.97 -4.87
N GLY A 129 -19.93 -19.54 -5.64
CA GLY A 129 -21.34 -19.62 -5.26
C GLY A 129 -21.99 -18.26 -5.11
N GLU A 130 -21.66 -17.33 -6.01
CA GLU A 130 -22.11 -15.95 -5.92
C GLU A 130 -23.57 -15.77 -6.36
N PRO A 131 -24.30 -14.83 -5.75
CA PRO A 131 -25.65 -14.44 -6.22
C PRO A 131 -25.58 -13.73 -7.58
N ASP A 132 -26.69 -13.76 -8.35
CA ASP A 132 -26.75 -13.21 -9.71
C ASP A 132 -26.32 -11.73 -9.80
N TRP A 133 -26.66 -10.91 -8.81
CA TRP A 133 -26.24 -9.49 -8.80
C TRP A 133 -24.72 -9.32 -8.86
N MET A 134 -23.98 -10.24 -8.23
CA MET A 134 -22.51 -10.22 -8.21
C MET A 134 -21.97 -10.66 -9.57
N LEU A 135 -22.54 -11.71 -10.18
CA LEU A 135 -22.19 -12.08 -11.56
C LEU A 135 -22.42 -10.91 -12.53
N GLN A 136 -23.54 -10.20 -12.40
CA GLN A 136 -23.82 -9.03 -13.24
C GLN A 136 -22.82 -7.89 -13.00
N PHE A 137 -22.37 -7.69 -11.76
CA PHE A 137 -21.29 -6.73 -11.44
C PHE A 137 -20.00 -7.10 -12.19
N ARG A 138 -19.57 -8.37 -12.13
CA ARG A 138 -18.38 -8.88 -12.81
C ARG A 138 -18.47 -8.71 -14.33
N LEU A 139 -19.59 -9.08 -14.93
CA LEU A 139 -19.80 -8.99 -16.37
C LEU A 139 -19.80 -7.54 -16.87
N ARG A 140 -20.39 -6.60 -16.10
CA ARG A 140 -20.27 -5.16 -16.41
C ARG A 140 -18.82 -4.69 -16.35
N ALA A 141 -18.07 -5.13 -15.34
CA ALA A 141 -16.65 -4.81 -15.19
C ALA A 141 -15.82 -5.37 -16.36
N PHE A 142 -16.07 -6.61 -16.75
CA PHE A 142 -15.38 -7.24 -17.88
C PHE A 142 -15.62 -6.49 -19.20
N ARG A 143 -16.86 -6.09 -19.51
CA ARG A 143 -17.16 -5.26 -20.69
C ARG A 143 -16.46 -3.90 -20.64
N ARG A 144 -16.38 -3.29 -19.45
CA ARG A 144 -15.61 -2.05 -19.26
C ARG A 144 -14.13 -2.28 -19.51
N PHE A 145 -13.55 -3.33 -18.96
CA PHE A 145 -12.16 -3.72 -19.19
C PHE A 145 -11.84 -3.88 -20.67
N GLN A 146 -12.68 -4.60 -21.43
CA GLN A 146 -12.50 -4.79 -22.88
C GLN A 146 -12.55 -3.48 -23.68
N ALA A 147 -13.28 -2.48 -23.19
CA ALA A 147 -13.37 -1.16 -23.83
C ALA A 147 -12.19 -0.22 -23.45
N MET A 148 -11.37 -0.60 -22.48
CA MET A 148 -10.22 0.19 -22.02
C MET A 148 -8.93 -0.25 -22.70
N ARG A 149 -7.95 0.63 -22.66
CA ARG A 149 -6.57 0.33 -23.04
C ARG A 149 -5.68 0.48 -21.82
N GLU A 150 -4.64 -0.33 -21.75
CA GLU A 150 -3.63 -0.21 -20.72
C GLU A 150 -3.00 1.19 -20.78
N PRO A 151 -2.92 1.92 -19.65
CA PRO A 151 -2.33 3.25 -19.63
C PRO A 151 -0.83 3.19 -19.91
N GLN A 152 -0.32 4.20 -20.65
CA GLN A 152 1.09 4.28 -21.06
C GLN A 152 1.82 5.50 -20.49
N TRP A 153 1.23 6.17 -19.50
CA TRP A 153 1.79 7.39 -18.92
C TRP A 153 2.78 7.15 -17.76
N SER A 154 2.89 5.90 -17.29
CA SER A 154 3.83 5.51 -16.24
C SER A 154 5.28 5.56 -16.72
N ASP A 155 6.21 5.83 -15.81
CA ASP A 155 7.65 5.73 -16.07
C ASP A 155 8.15 4.28 -16.13
N ASN A 156 7.35 3.33 -15.64
CA ASN A 156 7.68 1.90 -15.70
C ASN A 156 7.75 1.40 -17.15
N ARG A 157 8.75 0.58 -17.43
CA ARG A 157 8.97 -0.07 -18.73
C ARG A 157 8.99 -1.57 -18.54
N TYR A 158 8.04 -2.27 -19.14
CA TYR A 158 7.91 -3.72 -19.11
C TYR A 158 7.30 -4.22 -20.42
N PRO A 159 7.54 -5.49 -20.80
CA PRO A 159 6.90 -6.07 -21.99
C PRO A 159 5.38 -6.16 -21.80
N PRO A 160 4.60 -6.15 -22.89
CA PRO A 160 3.15 -6.35 -22.82
C PRO A 160 2.78 -7.62 -22.04
N ILE A 161 1.78 -7.51 -21.17
CA ILE A 161 1.30 -8.64 -20.37
C ILE A 161 0.36 -9.48 -21.23
N ASP A 162 0.71 -10.75 -21.42
CA ASP A 162 -0.18 -11.71 -22.09
C ASP A 162 -1.26 -12.20 -21.11
N LEU A 163 -2.40 -11.54 -21.13
CA LEU A 163 -3.55 -11.88 -20.28
C LEU A 163 -4.16 -13.25 -20.60
N GLN A 164 -3.86 -13.83 -21.78
CA GLN A 164 -4.36 -15.17 -22.13
C GLN A 164 -3.50 -16.30 -21.58
N SER A 165 -2.28 -16.00 -21.16
CA SER A 165 -1.38 -16.97 -20.52
C SER A 165 -1.58 -17.11 -19.01
N ILE A 166 -2.40 -16.25 -18.39
CA ILE A 166 -2.64 -16.20 -16.94
C ILE A 166 -3.80 -17.11 -16.53
N CYS A 167 -3.65 -17.84 -15.43
CA CYS A 167 -4.74 -18.44 -14.70
C CYS A 167 -5.35 -17.44 -13.71
N TYR A 168 -6.67 -17.29 -13.73
CA TYR A 168 -7.39 -16.26 -12.95
C TYR A 168 -8.00 -16.78 -11.64
N TYR A 169 -7.90 -18.07 -11.38
CA TYR A 169 -8.38 -18.68 -10.14
C TYR A 169 -7.66 -19.98 -9.84
N SER A 170 -7.13 -20.11 -8.64
CA SER A 170 -6.54 -21.31 -8.09
C SER A 170 -6.99 -21.48 -6.64
N GLU A 171 -7.26 -22.71 -6.24
CA GLU A 171 -7.64 -23.04 -4.86
C GLU A 171 -6.88 -24.27 -4.38
N PRO A 172 -6.55 -24.39 -3.08
CA PRO A 172 -5.98 -25.61 -2.52
C PRO A 172 -6.88 -26.81 -2.79
N LYS A 173 -6.30 -27.97 -3.16
CA LYS A 173 -7.03 -29.19 -3.52
C LYS A 173 -7.92 -29.73 -2.41
N ARG A 174 -7.54 -29.50 -1.15
CA ARG A 174 -8.34 -29.78 0.03
C ARG A 174 -8.80 -28.46 0.61
N LYS A 175 -10.12 -28.20 0.58
CA LYS A 175 -10.72 -27.07 1.30
C LYS A 175 -10.89 -27.51 2.76
N PRO A 176 -10.16 -26.97 3.71
CA PRO A 176 -10.52 -27.14 5.10
C PRO A 176 -11.81 -26.33 5.32
N LYS A 177 -12.93 -26.99 5.64
CA LYS A 177 -14.06 -26.34 6.31
C LYS A 177 -13.66 -26.21 7.78
N LEU A 178 -13.02 -25.10 8.12
CA LEU A 178 -12.43 -24.96 9.44
C LEU A 178 -13.37 -24.18 10.35
N GLY A 179 -13.89 -24.87 11.35
CA GLY A 179 -14.47 -24.25 12.53
C GLY A 179 -13.40 -23.85 13.57
N SER A 180 -12.20 -24.45 13.49
CA SER A 180 -11.07 -24.24 14.39
C SER A 180 -9.74 -24.38 13.64
N LEU A 181 -8.71 -23.69 14.14
CA LEU A 181 -7.32 -23.82 13.64
C LEU A 181 -6.72 -25.21 13.87
N ASP A 182 -7.24 -25.98 14.82
CA ASP A 182 -6.79 -27.34 15.13
C ASP A 182 -7.14 -28.34 14.00
N GLU A 183 -8.03 -27.96 13.08
CA GLU A 183 -8.43 -28.75 11.93
C GLU A 183 -7.63 -28.42 10.66
N VAL A 184 -6.68 -27.46 10.73
CA VAL A 184 -5.85 -27.05 9.60
C VAL A 184 -4.86 -28.15 9.24
N ASP A 185 -4.65 -28.40 7.95
CA ASP A 185 -3.61 -29.31 7.46
C ASP A 185 -2.25 -28.93 8.10
N PRO A 186 -1.54 -29.87 8.74
CA PRO A 186 -0.25 -29.60 9.39
C PRO A 186 0.78 -28.92 8.46
N LYS A 187 0.80 -29.26 7.17
CA LYS A 187 1.68 -28.64 6.17
C LYS A 187 1.34 -27.17 5.94
N LEU A 188 0.06 -26.82 6.04
CA LEU A 188 -0.40 -25.45 5.91
C LEU A 188 -0.03 -24.64 7.16
N LEU A 189 -0.19 -25.23 8.35
CA LEU A 189 0.25 -24.63 9.61
C LEU A 189 1.77 -24.38 9.62
N GLU A 190 2.56 -25.36 9.18
CA GLU A 190 4.02 -25.20 9.02
C GLU A 190 4.37 -24.06 8.05
N THR A 191 3.63 -23.94 6.94
CA THR A 191 3.80 -22.84 5.98
C THR A 191 3.56 -21.50 6.64
N PHE A 192 2.51 -21.37 7.44
CA PHE A 192 2.20 -20.13 8.16
C PHE A 192 3.21 -19.84 9.27
N ASP A 193 3.66 -20.85 10.02
CA ASP A 193 4.73 -20.70 11.02
C ASP A 193 6.05 -20.21 10.37
N ARG A 194 6.41 -20.77 9.23
CA ARG A 194 7.59 -20.33 8.44
C ARG A 194 7.44 -18.89 7.93
N LEU A 195 6.23 -18.47 7.58
CA LEU A 195 5.94 -17.08 7.19
C LEU A 195 5.90 -16.13 8.39
N GLY A 196 5.97 -16.66 9.60
CA GLY A 196 5.80 -15.88 10.81
C GLY A 196 4.38 -15.35 11.00
N ILE A 197 3.39 -15.93 10.31
CA ILE A 197 1.97 -15.61 10.45
C ILE A 197 1.44 -16.38 11.65
N PRO A 198 1.09 -15.69 12.73
CA PRO A 198 0.66 -16.38 13.92
C PRO A 198 -0.80 -16.82 13.78
N LEU A 199 -1.05 -18.04 13.36
CA LEU A 199 -2.39 -18.64 13.34
C LEU A 199 -2.84 -19.19 14.69
N ASN A 200 -1.90 -19.53 15.58
CA ASN A 200 -2.23 -20.11 16.87
C ASN A 200 -2.42 -19.01 17.93
N GLU A 201 -3.63 -18.85 18.45
CA GLU A 201 -4.03 -17.83 19.41
C GLU A 201 -3.20 -17.85 20.72
N GLN A 202 -2.62 -18.99 21.07
CA GLN A 202 -1.83 -19.16 22.31
C GLN A 202 -0.37 -18.67 22.20
N LYS A 203 0.18 -18.53 20.99
CA LYS A 203 1.60 -18.16 20.78
C LYS A 203 1.82 -16.69 20.43
N ARG A 204 0.89 -15.77 20.73
CA ARG A 204 0.76 -14.49 20.04
C ARG A 204 1.01 -13.25 20.85
N LEU A 205 1.36 -12.22 20.10
CA LEU A 205 0.99 -10.83 20.37
C LEU A 205 -0.53 -10.78 20.58
N ALA A 206 -0.96 -10.55 21.79
CA ALA A 206 -2.26 -10.95 22.31
C ALA A 206 -3.49 -10.22 21.76
N ASN A 207 -3.38 -9.39 20.68
CA ASN A 207 -4.47 -8.49 20.27
C ASN A 207 -4.55 -8.24 18.75
N VAL A 208 -4.31 -9.21 17.87
CA VAL A 208 -4.48 -9.05 16.41
C VAL A 208 -5.37 -10.14 15.83
N ALA A 209 -6.47 -9.76 15.17
CA ALA A 209 -7.27 -10.69 14.37
C ALA A 209 -6.64 -10.86 12.97
N VAL A 210 -6.47 -12.09 12.52
CA VAL A 210 -5.79 -12.41 11.26
C VAL A 210 -6.70 -13.17 10.32
N ASP A 211 -6.75 -12.77 9.05
CA ASP A 211 -7.25 -13.55 7.92
C ASP A 211 -6.08 -13.95 7.01
N ALA A 212 -5.98 -15.22 6.68
CA ALA A 212 -4.92 -15.75 5.83
C ALA A 212 -5.49 -16.21 4.49
N VAL A 213 -5.01 -15.60 3.41
CA VAL A 213 -5.45 -15.88 2.04
C VAL A 213 -4.29 -16.50 1.25
N ILE A 214 -4.52 -17.69 0.66
CA ILE A 214 -3.59 -18.34 -0.25
C ILE A 214 -4.22 -18.44 -1.63
N ASP A 215 -3.53 -17.93 -2.64
CA ASP A 215 -4.01 -17.78 -4.00
C ASP A 215 -5.41 -17.13 -4.03
N SER A 216 -6.44 -17.87 -4.43
CA SER A 216 -7.80 -17.36 -4.59
C SER A 216 -8.74 -17.66 -3.42
N THR A 217 -8.23 -18.09 -2.25
CA THR A 217 -9.09 -18.59 -1.16
C THR A 217 -8.60 -18.15 0.22
N SER A 218 -9.51 -17.60 1.04
CA SER A 218 -9.30 -17.42 2.48
C SER A 218 -9.31 -18.81 3.16
N ILE A 219 -8.28 -19.06 3.95
CA ILE A 219 -8.06 -20.36 4.61
C ILE A 219 -8.56 -20.32 6.05
N ALA A 220 -8.29 -19.25 6.78
CA ALA A 220 -8.65 -19.14 8.18
C ALA A 220 -8.76 -17.69 8.63
N THR A 221 -9.76 -17.40 9.45
CA THR A 221 -9.94 -16.09 10.11
C THR A 221 -9.98 -16.30 11.62
N THR A 222 -9.10 -15.62 12.37
CA THR A 222 -9.00 -15.73 13.83
C THR A 222 -9.87 -14.69 14.56
N HIS A 223 -10.14 -14.88 15.86
CA HIS A 223 -10.83 -13.94 16.75
C HIS A 223 -12.23 -13.50 16.30
N ARG A 224 -12.89 -14.24 15.41
CA ARG A 224 -14.23 -13.91 14.89
C ARG A 224 -15.27 -13.71 15.99
N ALA A 225 -15.28 -14.58 17.02
CA ALA A 225 -16.23 -14.49 18.12
C ALA A 225 -16.04 -13.20 18.93
N ALA A 226 -14.80 -12.86 19.30
CA ALA A 226 -14.51 -11.64 20.05
C ALA A 226 -14.84 -10.35 19.26
N LEU A 227 -14.64 -10.36 17.95
CA LEU A 227 -15.06 -9.26 17.07
C LEU A 227 -16.59 -9.17 16.98
N ALA A 228 -17.26 -10.31 16.82
CA ALA A 228 -18.72 -10.39 16.71
C ALA A 228 -19.43 -9.93 18.00
N GLU A 229 -18.86 -10.13 19.19
CA GLU A 229 -19.38 -9.59 20.45
C GLU A 229 -19.49 -8.06 20.46
N LYS A 230 -18.64 -7.38 19.67
CA LYS A 230 -18.69 -5.92 19.46
C LYS A 230 -19.49 -5.54 18.20
N GLY A 231 -20.10 -6.51 17.52
CA GLY A 231 -20.79 -6.30 16.25
C GLY A 231 -19.88 -6.06 15.07
N VAL A 232 -18.56 -6.22 15.21
CA VAL A 232 -17.60 -6.09 14.12
C VAL A 232 -17.67 -7.33 13.23
N ILE A 233 -17.84 -7.10 11.92
CA ILE A 233 -17.80 -8.17 10.92
C ILE A 233 -16.40 -8.17 10.30
N PHE A 234 -15.71 -9.31 10.42
CA PHE A 234 -14.43 -9.53 9.74
C PHE A 234 -14.40 -10.93 9.15
N CYS A 235 -14.35 -11.02 7.84
CA CYS A 235 -14.37 -12.26 7.08
C CYS A 235 -13.83 -12.05 5.67
N SER A 236 -13.73 -13.13 4.89
CA SER A 236 -13.40 -12.99 3.46
C SER A 236 -14.51 -12.25 2.71
N ILE A 237 -14.14 -11.53 1.63
CA ILE A 237 -15.14 -10.84 0.78
C ILE A 237 -16.11 -11.84 0.14
N SER A 238 -15.65 -13.05 -0.18
CA SER A 238 -16.50 -14.12 -0.73
C SER A 238 -17.55 -14.59 0.26
N GLU A 239 -17.21 -14.68 1.55
CA GLU A 239 -18.16 -14.97 2.61
C GLU A 239 -19.14 -13.81 2.78
N ALA A 240 -18.63 -12.58 2.84
CA ALA A 240 -19.47 -11.39 2.99
C ALA A 240 -20.51 -11.22 1.87
N ILE A 241 -20.17 -11.54 0.62
CA ILE A 241 -21.09 -11.51 -0.53
C ILE A 241 -22.29 -12.46 -0.32
N ARG A 242 -22.08 -13.59 0.37
CA ARG A 242 -23.15 -14.58 0.64
C ARG A 242 -23.91 -14.31 1.92
N GLU A 243 -23.20 -13.96 3.00
CA GLU A 243 -23.79 -13.83 4.35
C GLU A 243 -24.37 -12.42 4.60
N TYR A 244 -23.78 -11.39 3.98
CA TYR A 244 -24.17 -9.98 4.15
C TYR A 244 -24.39 -9.27 2.82
N PRO A 245 -25.21 -9.83 1.89
CA PRO A 245 -25.35 -9.34 0.51
C PRO A 245 -25.80 -7.89 0.41
N ASP A 246 -26.72 -7.44 1.26
CA ASP A 246 -27.26 -6.07 1.22
C ASP A 246 -26.19 -5.05 1.63
N LEU A 247 -25.36 -5.38 2.63
CA LEU A 247 -24.29 -4.54 3.10
C LEU A 247 -23.19 -4.43 2.02
N VAL A 248 -22.75 -5.57 1.48
CA VAL A 248 -21.74 -5.57 0.41
C VAL A 248 -22.25 -4.84 -0.83
N ARG A 249 -23.49 -5.11 -1.26
CA ARG A 249 -24.07 -4.48 -2.45
C ARG A 249 -24.16 -2.96 -2.35
N ARG A 250 -24.32 -2.44 -1.13
CA ARG A 250 -24.40 -0.99 -0.89
C ARG A 250 -23.06 -0.28 -1.09
N TYR A 251 -21.93 -0.93 -0.77
CA TYR A 251 -20.62 -0.27 -0.73
C TYR A 251 -19.64 -0.76 -1.80
N LEU A 252 -19.77 -1.99 -2.29
CA LEU A 252 -18.85 -2.55 -3.29
C LEU A 252 -18.90 -1.77 -4.61
N GLY A 253 -17.77 -1.20 -4.99
CA GLY A 253 -17.65 -0.38 -6.19
C GLY A 253 -18.15 1.06 -6.04
N GLU A 254 -18.52 1.50 -4.83
CA GLU A 254 -18.89 2.89 -4.55
C GLU A 254 -17.64 3.79 -4.54
N VAL A 255 -16.55 3.31 -3.96
CA VAL A 255 -15.29 4.05 -3.87
C VAL A 255 -14.36 3.75 -5.05
N VAL A 256 -14.33 2.50 -5.51
CA VAL A 256 -13.63 2.08 -6.73
C VAL A 256 -14.63 1.48 -7.71
N PRO A 257 -15.30 2.30 -8.52
CA PRO A 257 -16.22 1.78 -9.55
C PRO A 257 -15.45 0.94 -10.58
N PRO A 258 -16.11 -0.03 -11.25
CA PRO A 258 -15.49 -0.87 -12.28
C PRO A 258 -14.83 -0.12 -13.44
N GLY A 259 -15.09 1.17 -13.56
CA GLY A 259 -14.51 2.04 -14.59
C GLY A 259 -13.42 2.98 -14.08
N ASP A 260 -12.92 2.83 -12.84
CA ASP A 260 -11.90 3.72 -12.26
C ASP A 260 -10.60 3.73 -13.10
N ASN A 261 -10.08 2.57 -13.41
CA ASN A 261 -8.93 2.37 -14.30
C ASN A 261 -8.90 0.95 -14.88
N TYR A 262 -7.95 0.69 -15.78
CA TYR A 262 -7.78 -0.58 -16.48
C TYR A 262 -7.65 -1.78 -15.53
N TYR A 263 -6.74 -1.72 -14.54
CA TYR A 263 -6.52 -2.82 -13.60
C TYR A 263 -7.61 -2.96 -12.55
N ALA A 264 -8.30 -1.86 -12.19
CA ALA A 264 -9.49 -1.92 -11.33
C ALA A 264 -10.67 -2.58 -12.06
N ALA A 265 -10.82 -2.34 -13.37
CA ALA A 265 -11.81 -3.02 -14.20
C ALA A 265 -11.51 -4.53 -14.32
N LEU A 266 -10.25 -4.89 -14.56
CA LEU A 266 -9.79 -6.27 -14.56
C LEU A 266 -10.07 -6.94 -13.21
N ASN A 267 -9.62 -6.35 -12.11
CA ASN A 267 -9.88 -6.87 -10.77
C ASN A 267 -11.39 -7.05 -10.53
N SER A 268 -12.21 -6.05 -10.83
CA SER A 268 -13.67 -6.12 -10.63
C SER A 268 -14.34 -7.26 -11.39
N ALA A 269 -13.75 -7.69 -12.51
CA ALA A 269 -14.24 -8.83 -13.29
C ALA A 269 -13.83 -10.19 -12.69
N VAL A 270 -12.58 -10.29 -12.16
CA VAL A 270 -11.97 -11.59 -11.84
C VAL A 270 -11.53 -11.76 -10.39
N PHE A 271 -11.71 -10.77 -9.50
CA PHE A 271 -11.26 -10.94 -8.12
C PHE A 271 -11.84 -12.21 -7.50
N SER A 272 -11.00 -12.93 -6.78
CA SER A 272 -11.36 -14.24 -6.26
C SER A 272 -11.62 -14.23 -4.76
N ASP A 273 -10.81 -13.49 -4.01
CA ASP A 273 -11.03 -13.28 -2.57
C ASP A 273 -10.41 -11.95 -2.11
N GLY A 274 -10.35 -11.74 -0.83
CA GLY A 274 -9.89 -10.55 -0.16
C GLY A 274 -10.63 -10.37 1.15
N SER A 275 -10.51 -9.22 1.80
CA SER A 275 -11.07 -8.98 3.11
C SER A 275 -12.31 -8.11 3.07
N PHE A 276 -13.26 -8.44 3.93
CA PHE A 276 -14.39 -7.61 4.27
C PHE A 276 -14.35 -7.25 5.75
N CYS A 277 -14.42 -5.95 6.06
CA CYS A 277 -14.46 -5.46 7.43
C CYS A 277 -15.53 -4.39 7.57
N TYR A 278 -16.47 -4.58 8.52
CA TYR A 278 -17.46 -3.59 8.90
C TYR A 278 -17.37 -3.30 10.39
N ILE A 279 -17.16 -2.05 10.73
CA ILE A 279 -17.12 -1.57 12.11
C ILE A 279 -18.42 -0.80 12.36
N PRO A 280 -19.28 -1.26 13.29
CA PRO A 280 -20.54 -0.61 13.55
C PRO A 280 -20.36 0.73 14.24
N LYS A 281 -21.42 1.53 14.19
CA LYS A 281 -21.49 2.85 14.82
C LYS A 281 -21.05 2.83 16.28
N ASP A 282 -20.34 3.90 16.70
CA ASP A 282 -19.88 4.12 18.08
C ASP A 282 -18.94 3.00 18.60
N THR A 283 -18.26 2.29 17.69
CA THR A 283 -17.42 1.13 18.04
C THR A 283 -15.96 1.39 17.70
N VAL A 284 -15.09 1.15 18.66
CA VAL A 284 -13.63 1.02 18.46
C VAL A 284 -13.32 -0.46 18.31
N SER A 285 -12.64 -0.86 17.23
CA SER A 285 -12.21 -2.26 17.08
C SER A 285 -11.42 -2.70 18.31
N PRO A 286 -11.80 -3.82 18.96
CA PRO A 286 -11.15 -4.24 20.20
C PRO A 286 -9.71 -4.67 20.02
N MET A 287 -9.29 -4.91 18.77
CA MET A 287 -7.94 -5.34 18.39
C MET A 287 -7.58 -4.85 17.00
N GLU A 288 -6.31 -4.90 16.66
CA GLU A 288 -5.86 -4.69 15.28
C GLU A 288 -6.35 -5.83 14.38
N ILE A 289 -6.67 -5.50 13.14
CA ILE A 289 -7.11 -6.46 12.13
C ILE A 289 -6.00 -6.60 11.09
N SER A 290 -5.68 -7.82 10.70
CA SER A 290 -4.62 -8.08 9.73
C SER A 290 -5.06 -9.10 8.70
N THR A 291 -4.63 -8.91 7.44
CA THR A 291 -4.77 -9.92 6.39
C THR A 291 -3.43 -10.19 5.73
N TYR A 292 -3.13 -11.45 5.54
CA TYR A 292 -1.95 -11.90 4.82
C TYR A 292 -2.34 -12.57 3.51
N PHE A 293 -1.78 -12.05 2.42
CA PHE A 293 -1.92 -12.60 1.07
C PHE A 293 -0.64 -13.30 0.64
N ARG A 294 -0.79 -14.53 0.17
CA ARG A 294 0.31 -15.30 -0.40
C ARG A 294 -0.05 -15.88 -1.75
N ILE A 295 0.74 -15.55 -2.74
CA ILE A 295 0.72 -16.26 -4.04
C ILE A 295 1.51 -17.55 -3.84
N ASN A 296 0.94 -18.68 -4.24
CA ASN A 296 1.59 -19.99 -4.13
C ASN A 296 1.71 -20.70 -5.48
N ASP A 297 0.72 -20.58 -6.37
CA ASP A 297 0.74 -21.19 -7.69
C ASP A 297 1.59 -20.36 -8.67
N ARG A 298 2.50 -21.01 -9.40
CA ARG A 298 3.46 -20.39 -10.33
C ARG A 298 2.83 -19.69 -11.54
N GLU A 299 1.64 -20.11 -11.97
CA GLU A 299 1.02 -19.65 -13.20
C GLU A 299 -0.26 -18.83 -12.96
N THR A 300 -0.62 -18.64 -11.71
CA THR A 300 -1.82 -17.91 -11.29
C THR A 300 -1.51 -16.45 -11.00
N GLY A 301 -2.33 -15.56 -11.55
CA GLY A 301 -2.39 -14.15 -11.12
C GLY A 301 -3.15 -14.03 -9.80
N GLN A 302 -2.83 -13.02 -9.01
CA GLN A 302 -3.50 -12.70 -7.75
C GLN A 302 -4.40 -11.48 -7.93
N PHE A 303 -5.69 -11.65 -7.62
CA PHE A 303 -6.71 -10.61 -7.80
C PHE A 303 -7.54 -10.46 -6.53
N GLU A 304 -7.09 -9.60 -5.63
CA GLU A 304 -7.69 -9.40 -4.32
C GLU A 304 -8.60 -8.18 -4.31
N ARG A 305 -9.68 -8.25 -3.50
CA ARG A 305 -10.53 -7.08 -3.26
C ARG A 305 -10.85 -6.94 -1.79
N THR A 306 -10.37 -5.85 -1.19
CA THR A 306 -10.61 -5.51 0.21
C THR A 306 -11.61 -4.38 0.30
N LEU A 307 -12.64 -4.54 1.15
CA LEU A 307 -13.66 -3.53 1.44
C LEU A 307 -13.75 -3.32 2.95
N ILE A 308 -13.43 -2.10 3.40
CA ILE A 308 -13.50 -1.71 4.81
C ILE A 308 -14.46 -0.55 4.97
N ILE A 309 -15.43 -0.72 5.85
CA ILE A 309 -16.46 0.27 6.15
C ILE A 309 -16.38 0.61 7.64
N ALA A 310 -16.12 1.86 7.97
CA ALA A 310 -16.20 2.39 9.31
C ALA A 310 -17.46 3.26 9.43
N ASP A 311 -18.44 2.79 10.22
CA ASP A 311 -19.67 3.51 10.44
C ASP A 311 -19.44 4.70 11.41
N GLU A 312 -20.48 5.48 11.72
CA GLU A 312 -20.36 6.73 12.46
C GLU A 312 -19.57 6.56 13.79
N ARG A 313 -18.57 7.43 14.01
CA ARG A 313 -17.73 7.48 15.22
C ARG A 313 -17.05 6.15 15.57
N SER A 314 -16.72 5.37 14.56
CA SER A 314 -16.01 4.11 14.72
C SER A 314 -14.52 4.24 14.37
N TYR A 315 -13.72 3.27 14.85
CA TYR A 315 -12.28 3.24 14.61
C TYR A 315 -11.81 1.83 14.29
N VAL A 316 -10.91 1.73 13.31
CA VAL A 316 -10.20 0.50 13.00
C VAL A 316 -8.76 0.76 12.56
N SER A 317 -7.83 -0.05 13.08
CA SER A 317 -6.47 -0.22 12.56
C SER A 317 -6.39 -1.54 11.79
N TYR A 318 -6.01 -1.46 10.52
CA TYR A 318 -5.95 -2.60 9.62
C TYR A 318 -4.57 -2.70 8.97
N LEU A 319 -4.01 -3.91 8.95
CA LEU A 319 -2.74 -4.21 8.31
C LEU A 319 -2.89 -5.23 7.18
N GLU A 320 -2.26 -4.97 6.05
CA GLU A 320 -2.14 -5.89 4.93
C GLU A 320 -0.67 -6.31 4.75
N GLY A 321 -0.41 -7.60 4.81
CA GLY A 321 0.87 -8.20 4.47
C GLY A 321 0.78 -9.03 3.19
N CYS A 322 1.75 -8.89 2.28
CA CYS A 322 1.76 -9.62 1.01
C CYS A 322 3.13 -10.22 0.74
N THR A 323 3.16 -11.51 0.36
CA THR A 323 4.39 -12.22 -0.01
C THR A 323 4.17 -13.16 -1.20
N ALA A 324 5.25 -13.45 -1.95
CA ALA A 324 5.25 -14.45 -3.02
C ALA A 324 6.58 -15.21 -3.03
N PRO A 325 6.56 -16.49 -3.44
CA PRO A 325 7.79 -17.25 -3.70
C PRO A 325 8.55 -16.74 -4.93
N SER A 326 9.79 -17.19 -5.06
CA SER A 326 10.64 -16.87 -6.20
C SER A 326 10.33 -17.79 -7.37
N TYR A 327 9.85 -17.24 -8.48
CA TYR A 327 9.61 -17.94 -9.74
C TYR A 327 10.32 -17.27 -10.91
N ASP A 328 10.71 -18.08 -11.90
CA ASP A 328 11.38 -17.64 -13.13
C ASP A 328 10.45 -16.97 -14.17
N LYS A 329 9.19 -16.76 -13.83
CA LYS A 329 8.18 -16.10 -14.65
C LYS A 329 7.59 -14.89 -13.93
N ASN A 330 7.20 -13.87 -14.69
CA ASN A 330 6.45 -12.76 -14.15
C ASN A 330 5.04 -13.19 -13.77
N GLN A 331 4.58 -12.74 -12.60
CA GLN A 331 3.22 -12.96 -12.14
C GLN A 331 2.51 -11.62 -11.97
N LEU A 332 1.23 -11.59 -12.36
CA LEU A 332 0.39 -10.40 -12.23
C LEU A 332 -0.33 -10.40 -10.88
N HIS A 333 -0.09 -9.35 -10.10
CA HIS A 333 -0.89 -9.00 -8.93
C HIS A 333 -1.67 -7.72 -9.21
N ALA A 334 -3.00 -7.80 -9.24
CA ALA A 334 -3.86 -6.65 -9.46
C ALA A 334 -4.93 -6.59 -8.36
N ALA A 335 -4.70 -5.78 -7.32
CA ALA A 335 -5.56 -5.67 -6.16
C ALA A 335 -6.37 -4.37 -6.16
N VAL A 336 -7.52 -4.41 -5.47
CA VAL A 336 -8.36 -3.23 -5.20
C VAL A 336 -8.69 -3.15 -3.72
N VAL A 337 -8.52 -1.95 -3.14
CA VAL A 337 -8.91 -1.64 -1.76
C VAL A 337 -9.85 -0.45 -1.75
N GLU A 338 -10.98 -0.63 -1.10
CA GLU A 338 -12.01 0.40 -0.89
C GLU A 338 -12.18 0.67 0.60
N LEU A 339 -11.96 1.94 1.02
CA LEU A 339 -12.21 2.39 2.39
C LEU A 339 -13.34 3.41 2.40
N TYR A 340 -14.32 3.19 3.25
CA TYR A 340 -15.47 4.07 3.39
C TYR A 340 -15.63 4.52 4.85
N CYS A 341 -15.53 5.83 5.10
CA CYS A 341 -15.70 6.42 6.43
C CYS A 341 -16.95 7.29 6.51
N HIS A 342 -17.82 6.95 7.47
CA HIS A 342 -18.95 7.78 7.87
C HIS A 342 -18.53 8.92 8.81
N GLU A 343 -19.48 9.65 9.38
CA GLU A 343 -19.23 10.81 10.24
C GLU A 343 -18.39 10.45 11.48
N GLY A 344 -17.31 11.18 11.70
CA GLY A 344 -16.40 10.98 12.82
C GLY A 344 -15.67 9.64 12.85
N ALA A 345 -15.76 8.84 11.78
CA ALA A 345 -15.07 7.55 11.70
C ALA A 345 -13.61 7.70 11.29
N GLU A 346 -12.77 6.77 11.75
CA GLU A 346 -11.35 6.73 11.39
C GLU A 346 -10.92 5.33 10.95
N ILE A 347 -10.27 5.25 9.77
CA ILE A 347 -9.58 4.05 9.30
C ILE A 347 -8.10 4.34 9.20
N LYS A 348 -7.29 3.57 9.93
CA LYS A 348 -5.84 3.50 9.76
C LYS A 348 -5.50 2.23 8.99
N TYR A 349 -5.00 2.38 7.77
CA TYR A 349 -4.68 1.26 6.88
C TYR A 349 -3.18 1.21 6.62
N SER A 350 -2.55 0.12 7.03
CA SER A 350 -1.12 -0.12 6.84
C SER A 350 -0.88 -1.26 5.87
N THR A 351 0.15 -1.15 5.03
CA THR A 351 0.56 -2.23 4.10
C THR A 351 2.06 -2.45 4.20
N VAL A 352 2.47 -3.70 4.33
CA VAL A 352 3.85 -4.12 4.16
C VAL A 352 3.90 -5.15 3.04
N GLN A 353 4.53 -4.79 1.93
CA GLN A 353 4.65 -5.67 0.76
C GLN A 353 6.10 -6.11 0.58
N ASN A 354 6.29 -7.42 0.53
CA ASN A 354 7.57 -8.07 0.29
C ASN A 354 7.42 -9.10 -0.83
N TRP A 355 7.35 -8.60 -2.06
CA TRP A 355 7.24 -9.42 -3.24
C TRP A 355 8.61 -9.90 -3.76
N TYR A 356 8.59 -10.90 -4.63
CA TYR A 356 9.77 -11.30 -5.39
C TYR A 356 10.04 -10.32 -6.52
N ALA A 357 11.28 -9.87 -6.62
CA ALA A 357 11.71 -8.81 -7.54
C ALA A 357 12.13 -9.30 -8.93
N GLY A 358 12.34 -10.59 -9.09
CA GLY A 358 13.08 -11.18 -10.19
C GLY A 358 14.49 -11.59 -9.75
N ASP A 359 15.20 -12.30 -10.64
CA ASP A 359 16.58 -12.72 -10.43
C ASP A 359 17.60 -11.58 -10.66
N GLU A 360 18.89 -11.88 -10.55
CA GLU A 360 20.00 -10.94 -10.76
C GLU A 360 20.06 -10.38 -12.20
N GLN A 361 19.39 -11.03 -13.15
CA GLN A 361 19.24 -10.59 -14.54
C GLN A 361 17.96 -9.79 -14.77
N GLY A 362 17.09 -9.68 -13.76
CA GLY A 362 15.78 -9.03 -13.84
C GLY A 362 14.71 -9.91 -14.49
N ILE A 363 14.89 -11.24 -14.50
CA ILE A 363 13.92 -12.18 -15.05
C ILE A 363 12.97 -12.65 -13.95
N GLY A 364 11.68 -12.75 -14.26
CA GLY A 364 10.64 -13.11 -13.30
C GLY A 364 10.21 -11.92 -12.46
N GLY A 365 9.65 -12.22 -11.28
CA GLY A 365 9.19 -11.21 -10.33
C GLY A 365 7.73 -10.79 -10.52
N ILE A 366 7.22 -10.09 -9.53
CA ILE A 366 5.81 -9.70 -9.46
C ILE A 366 5.59 -8.37 -10.16
N TYR A 367 4.56 -8.29 -11.01
CA TYR A 367 3.97 -7.07 -11.53
C TYR A 367 2.82 -6.66 -10.62
N ASN A 368 3.06 -5.66 -9.78
CA ASN A 368 2.21 -5.26 -8.67
C ASN A 368 1.40 -4.00 -9.01
N PHE A 369 0.18 -4.16 -9.51
CA PHE A 369 -0.73 -3.09 -9.91
C PHE A 369 -1.88 -2.96 -8.93
N VAL A 370 -1.84 -1.96 -8.04
CA VAL A 370 -2.81 -1.84 -6.94
C VAL A 370 -3.57 -0.52 -7.00
N THR A 371 -4.89 -0.63 -6.93
CA THR A 371 -5.80 0.52 -6.83
C THR A 371 -6.36 0.61 -5.41
N LYS A 372 -5.94 1.62 -4.65
CA LYS A 372 -6.45 1.91 -3.30
C LYS A 372 -7.17 3.24 -3.28
N ARG A 373 -8.42 3.26 -2.81
CA ARG A 373 -9.23 4.48 -2.71
C ARG A 373 -9.90 4.55 -1.35
N GLY A 374 -9.90 5.74 -0.76
CA GLY A 374 -10.60 6.05 0.47
C GLY A 374 -11.59 7.20 0.26
N LEU A 375 -12.74 7.09 0.88
CA LEU A 375 -13.78 8.12 0.90
C LEU A 375 -14.09 8.53 2.33
N CYS A 376 -13.71 9.75 2.70
CA CYS A 376 -14.16 10.43 3.90
C CYS A 376 -15.52 11.07 3.60
N GLN A 377 -16.61 10.30 3.73
CA GLN A 377 -17.96 10.72 3.36
C GLN A 377 -18.57 11.66 4.40
N GLY A 378 -18.41 11.32 5.68
CA GLY A 378 -19.02 12.05 6.79
C GLY A 378 -18.11 13.15 7.35
N LYS A 379 -18.72 14.13 8.02
CA LYS A 379 -18.00 15.21 8.70
C LYS A 379 -16.99 14.66 9.72
N GLY A 380 -15.80 15.26 9.78
CA GLY A 380 -14.75 14.93 10.76
C GLY A 380 -14.16 13.53 10.59
N SER A 381 -14.47 12.81 9.52
CA SER A 381 -13.91 11.48 9.28
C SER A 381 -12.45 11.53 8.82
N LYS A 382 -11.70 10.44 9.06
CA LYS A 382 -10.27 10.38 8.77
C LYS A 382 -9.87 9.05 8.13
N ILE A 383 -9.01 9.13 7.10
CA ILE A 383 -8.32 7.97 6.52
C ILE A 383 -6.81 8.23 6.52
N SER A 384 -6.07 7.28 7.08
CA SER A 384 -4.61 7.30 7.10
C SER A 384 -4.06 6.06 6.39
N TRP A 385 -3.29 6.28 5.32
CA TRP A 385 -2.55 5.24 4.61
C TRP A 385 -1.10 5.23 5.07
N THR A 386 -0.60 4.06 5.49
CA THR A 386 0.83 3.84 5.69
C THR A 386 1.27 2.66 4.84
N GLN A 387 2.28 2.82 4.00
CA GLN A 387 2.72 1.72 3.14
C GLN A 387 4.24 1.63 3.02
N VAL A 388 4.71 0.39 3.05
CA VAL A 388 6.09 0.02 2.78
C VAL A 388 6.10 -0.94 1.62
N GLU A 389 6.69 -0.50 0.51
CA GLU A 389 6.80 -1.25 -0.73
C GLU A 389 8.23 -1.72 -0.90
N THR A 390 8.44 -3.04 -0.86
CA THR A 390 9.73 -3.67 -1.14
C THR A 390 9.54 -4.85 -2.07
N GLY A 391 10.53 -5.13 -2.89
CA GLY A 391 10.40 -6.16 -3.90
C GLY A 391 9.56 -5.68 -5.09
N SER A 392 8.91 -6.62 -5.78
CA SER A 392 8.27 -6.48 -7.09
C SER A 392 9.23 -6.09 -8.21
N ALA A 393 9.10 -6.71 -9.37
CA ALA A 393 9.81 -6.26 -10.57
C ALA A 393 9.26 -4.89 -11.03
N ILE A 394 7.94 -4.77 -11.04
CA ILE A 394 7.22 -3.55 -11.39
C ILE A 394 6.20 -3.23 -10.30
N THR A 395 6.21 -2.01 -9.78
CA THR A 395 5.18 -1.49 -8.85
C THR A 395 4.46 -0.32 -9.50
N TRP A 396 3.13 -0.38 -9.46
CA TRP A 396 2.24 0.69 -9.93
C TRP A 396 1.09 0.88 -8.95
N LYS A 397 1.20 1.91 -8.09
CA LYS A 397 0.31 2.03 -6.93
C LYS A 397 0.07 3.49 -6.53
N TYR A 398 -1.20 3.91 -6.61
CA TYR A 398 -1.61 5.28 -6.32
C TYR A 398 -2.82 5.30 -5.36
N PRO A 399 -2.62 5.18 -4.04
CA PRO A 399 -3.67 5.40 -3.07
C PRO A 399 -4.29 6.80 -3.20
N SER A 400 -5.58 6.91 -2.91
CA SER A 400 -6.24 8.20 -2.89
C SER A 400 -7.17 8.35 -1.70
N VAL A 401 -7.43 9.63 -1.30
CA VAL A 401 -8.48 9.98 -0.37
C VAL A 401 -9.32 11.10 -0.96
N ILE A 402 -10.64 10.88 -0.99
CA ILE A 402 -11.63 11.89 -1.30
C ILE A 402 -12.15 12.45 0.02
N LEU A 403 -11.85 13.71 0.30
CA LEU A 403 -12.23 14.44 1.51
C LEU A 403 -13.55 15.16 1.21
N ARG A 404 -14.68 14.42 1.30
CA ARG A 404 -16.01 14.93 0.90
C ARG A 404 -16.71 15.65 2.03
N GLY A 405 -16.71 15.10 3.23
CA GLY A 405 -17.29 15.75 4.41
C GLY A 405 -16.45 16.92 4.87
N ASP A 406 -17.07 17.86 5.59
CA ASP A 406 -16.37 18.97 6.23
C ASP A 406 -15.45 18.45 7.35
N ASP A 407 -14.38 19.20 7.65
CA ASP A 407 -13.40 18.90 8.71
C ASP A 407 -12.69 17.53 8.56
N THR A 408 -12.74 16.92 7.36
CA THR A 408 -12.14 15.60 7.12
C THR A 408 -10.63 15.65 6.95
N VAL A 409 -9.97 14.53 7.27
CA VAL A 409 -8.50 14.41 7.27
C VAL A 409 -8.05 13.21 6.42
N GLY A 410 -7.10 13.45 5.51
CA GLY A 410 -6.44 12.42 4.73
C GLY A 410 -4.94 12.42 4.98
N GLU A 411 -4.38 11.27 5.34
CA GLU A 411 -2.94 11.12 5.56
C GLU A 411 -2.36 10.03 4.66
N PHE A 412 -1.14 10.26 4.20
CA PHE A 412 -0.39 9.29 3.41
C PHE A 412 1.08 9.30 3.82
N TYR A 413 1.55 8.14 4.26
CA TYR A 413 2.93 7.88 4.63
C TYR A 413 3.45 6.70 3.82
N SER A 414 4.54 6.86 3.08
CA SER A 414 5.07 5.78 2.26
C SER A 414 6.58 5.69 2.22
N VAL A 415 7.08 4.46 2.17
CA VAL A 415 8.44 4.12 1.76
C VAL A 415 8.35 3.21 0.55
N ALA A 416 9.06 3.55 -0.52
CA ALA A 416 9.26 2.69 -1.68
C ALA A 416 10.75 2.40 -1.86
N LEU A 417 11.15 1.15 -1.66
CA LEU A 417 12.52 0.69 -1.86
C LEU A 417 12.62 -0.09 -3.17
N THR A 418 13.50 0.36 -4.04
CA THR A 418 13.83 -0.33 -5.29
C THR A 418 15.32 -0.61 -5.39
N LYS A 419 15.68 -1.78 -5.93
CA LYS A 419 17.05 -2.24 -6.13
C LYS A 419 17.21 -2.86 -7.52
N ASP A 420 18.37 -2.73 -8.13
CA ASP A 420 18.77 -3.35 -9.39
C ASP A 420 17.79 -3.06 -10.56
N PHE A 421 17.05 -4.04 -11.05
CA PHE A 421 16.13 -3.89 -12.18
C PHE A 421 14.70 -3.50 -11.79
N GLN A 422 14.44 -3.31 -10.50
CA GLN A 422 13.10 -2.93 -10.02
C GLN A 422 12.71 -1.54 -10.50
N GLN A 423 11.43 -1.38 -10.81
CA GLN A 423 10.83 -0.11 -11.17
C GLN A 423 9.57 0.13 -10.35
N ALA A 424 9.50 1.27 -9.70
CA ALA A 424 8.31 1.68 -8.94
C ALA A 424 7.81 3.04 -9.43
N ASP A 425 6.58 3.08 -9.89
CA ASP A 425 5.84 4.31 -10.14
C ASP A 425 4.70 4.37 -9.14
N THR A 426 4.92 5.11 -8.07
CA THR A 426 4.01 5.19 -6.92
C THR A 426 3.54 6.62 -6.72
N GLY A 427 2.60 6.81 -5.82
CA GLY A 427 2.14 8.15 -5.51
C GLY A 427 0.84 8.17 -4.74
N THR A 428 0.22 9.35 -4.66
CA THR A 428 -1.05 9.50 -3.97
C THR A 428 -1.91 10.61 -4.58
N LYS A 429 -3.21 10.57 -4.29
CA LYS A 429 -4.16 11.60 -4.69
C LYS A 429 -4.96 12.06 -3.48
N MET A 430 -4.92 13.35 -3.17
CA MET A 430 -5.73 13.99 -2.15
C MET A 430 -6.72 14.95 -2.81
N ILE A 431 -8.02 14.67 -2.69
CA ILE A 431 -9.09 15.42 -3.36
C ILE A 431 -9.96 16.07 -2.29
N HIS A 432 -9.81 17.38 -2.12
CA HIS A 432 -10.55 18.20 -1.17
C HIS A 432 -11.87 18.65 -1.80
N GLN A 433 -12.99 18.28 -1.19
CA GLN A 433 -14.36 18.65 -1.59
C GLN A 433 -15.10 19.42 -0.48
N GLY A 434 -14.99 18.97 0.77
CA GLY A 434 -15.58 19.62 1.94
C GLY A 434 -14.76 20.80 2.46
N LYS A 435 -15.35 21.56 3.39
CA LYS A 435 -14.72 22.71 4.04
C LYS A 435 -13.78 22.29 5.15
N ASN A 436 -12.74 23.10 5.43
CA ASN A 436 -11.73 22.91 6.48
C ASN A 436 -11.00 21.55 6.38
N THR A 437 -10.98 20.95 5.21
CA THR A 437 -10.35 19.63 4.99
C THR A 437 -8.84 19.72 5.06
N ARG A 438 -8.20 18.68 5.57
CA ARG A 438 -6.74 18.64 5.74
C ARG A 438 -6.16 17.39 5.11
N SER A 439 -5.00 17.54 4.45
CA SER A 439 -4.23 16.37 4.00
C SER A 439 -2.75 16.53 4.27
N ARG A 440 -2.11 15.39 4.59
CA ARG A 440 -0.67 15.31 4.78
C ARG A 440 -0.10 14.15 3.95
N ILE A 441 0.96 14.44 3.22
CA ILE A 441 1.67 13.46 2.39
C ILE A 441 3.14 13.46 2.82
N VAL A 442 3.67 12.27 3.18
CA VAL A 442 5.10 12.05 3.42
C VAL A 442 5.50 10.81 2.62
N SER A 443 6.29 11.01 1.56
CA SER A 443 6.74 9.93 0.69
C SER A 443 8.26 9.87 0.65
N LYS A 444 8.82 8.70 0.94
CA LYS A 444 10.26 8.43 0.92
C LYS A 444 10.56 7.39 -0.16
N GLY A 445 11.34 7.77 -1.16
CA GLY A 445 11.79 6.87 -2.23
C GLY A 445 13.25 6.49 -2.03
N ILE A 446 13.60 5.22 -2.16
CA ILE A 446 14.99 4.75 -2.12
C ILE A 446 15.25 3.97 -3.38
N SER A 447 16.28 4.37 -4.12
CA SER A 447 16.71 3.70 -5.35
C SER A 447 18.16 3.27 -5.22
N ALA A 448 18.43 1.99 -5.41
CA ALA A 448 19.76 1.41 -5.37
C ALA A 448 20.12 0.71 -6.69
N GLY A 449 21.39 0.69 -7.04
CA GLY A 449 21.89 0.03 -8.26
C GLY A 449 21.36 0.68 -9.55
N LYS A 450 20.65 -0.08 -10.38
CA LYS A 450 20.09 0.38 -11.67
C LYS A 450 18.59 0.71 -11.58
N SER A 451 18.01 0.68 -10.38
CA SER A 451 16.56 0.80 -10.19
C SER A 451 16.02 2.20 -10.48
N ARG A 452 14.71 2.26 -10.67
CA ARG A 452 13.98 3.50 -10.92
C ARG A 452 12.81 3.62 -9.95
N ASN A 453 12.73 4.75 -9.28
CA ASN A 453 11.63 5.09 -8.38
C ASN A 453 10.99 6.40 -8.82
N CYS A 454 9.71 6.39 -9.04
CA CYS A 454 8.94 7.55 -9.44
C CYS A 454 7.83 7.81 -8.42
N TYR A 455 7.69 9.05 -7.99
CA TYR A 455 6.56 9.50 -7.18
C TYR A 455 5.67 10.46 -7.97
N ARG A 456 4.34 10.19 -8.00
CA ARG A 456 3.33 11.07 -8.61
C ARG A 456 2.33 11.51 -7.56
N GLY A 457 2.29 12.81 -7.26
CA GLY A 457 1.38 13.39 -6.29
C GLY A 457 0.29 14.24 -6.96
N LEU A 458 -0.99 13.95 -6.67
CA LEU A 458 -2.10 14.81 -7.04
C LEU A 458 -2.70 15.45 -5.79
N VAL A 459 -2.73 16.76 -5.74
CA VAL A 459 -3.53 17.52 -4.76
C VAL A 459 -4.55 18.35 -5.53
N LYS A 460 -5.84 18.06 -5.30
CA LYS A 460 -6.92 18.78 -5.98
C LYS A 460 -7.86 19.40 -4.95
N VAL A 461 -7.99 20.72 -5.01
CA VAL A 461 -8.92 21.49 -4.19
C VAL A 461 -10.09 21.94 -5.07
N GLN A 462 -11.30 21.48 -4.76
CA GLN A 462 -12.52 21.84 -5.47
C GLN A 462 -12.97 23.27 -5.13
N PRO A 463 -13.84 23.90 -5.95
CA PRO A 463 -14.30 25.27 -5.70
C PRO A 463 -14.95 25.50 -4.33
N ASP A 464 -15.69 24.51 -3.82
CA ASP A 464 -16.43 24.59 -2.56
C ASP A 464 -15.60 24.20 -1.32
N ALA A 465 -14.35 23.73 -1.51
CA ALA A 465 -13.46 23.30 -0.44
C ALA A 465 -12.77 24.50 0.24
N GLU A 466 -13.54 25.30 0.99
CA GLU A 466 -13.05 26.44 1.73
C GLU A 466 -12.05 26.01 2.81
N ASN A 467 -10.99 26.81 3.02
CA ASN A 467 -9.95 26.60 4.04
C ASN A 467 -9.26 25.22 3.96
N ALA A 468 -9.25 24.59 2.79
CA ALA A 468 -8.51 23.35 2.59
C ALA A 468 -7.01 23.57 2.80
N ARG A 469 -6.35 22.61 3.48
CA ARG A 469 -4.90 22.65 3.72
C ARG A 469 -4.25 21.36 3.31
N ASN A 470 -3.15 21.46 2.58
CA ASN A 470 -2.30 20.31 2.25
C ASN A 470 -0.84 20.61 2.60
N PHE A 471 -0.16 19.59 3.13
CA PHE A 471 1.29 19.55 3.23
C PHE A 471 1.78 18.28 2.54
N SER A 472 2.72 18.42 1.60
CA SER A 472 3.33 17.31 0.86
C SER A 472 4.85 17.38 0.95
N GLN A 473 5.47 16.30 1.41
CA GLN A 473 6.92 16.13 1.44
C GLN A 473 7.29 14.84 0.68
N CYS A 474 8.13 14.98 -0.35
CA CYS A 474 8.53 13.89 -1.24
C CYS A 474 10.04 13.84 -1.35
N ASP A 475 10.67 12.95 -0.58
CA ASP A 475 12.12 12.85 -0.55
C ASP A 475 12.59 11.57 -1.22
N SER A 476 13.67 11.67 -1.98
CA SER A 476 14.32 10.53 -2.65
C SER A 476 15.76 10.40 -2.22
N MET A 477 16.19 9.16 -1.96
CA MET A 477 17.57 8.82 -1.65
C MET A 477 18.13 7.88 -2.73
N LEU A 478 19.28 8.24 -3.29
CA LEU A 478 19.97 7.47 -4.31
C LEU A 478 21.20 6.78 -3.72
N ILE A 479 21.36 5.50 -4.06
CA ILE A 479 22.50 4.66 -3.67
C ILE A 479 23.15 4.15 -4.95
N GLY A 480 24.43 4.49 -5.15
CA GLY A 480 25.16 4.21 -6.38
C GLY A 480 24.95 5.27 -7.48
N ASP A 481 25.60 5.05 -8.64
CA ASP A 481 25.68 6.07 -9.70
C ASP A 481 24.59 5.93 -10.78
N THR A 482 23.95 4.77 -10.88
CA THR A 482 22.99 4.45 -11.95
C THR A 482 21.53 4.48 -11.50
N ALA A 483 21.30 4.58 -10.19
CA ALA A 483 19.97 4.70 -9.62
C ALA A 483 19.27 5.99 -10.08
N GLY A 484 17.96 5.94 -10.24
CA GLY A 484 17.17 7.11 -10.66
C GLY A 484 15.91 7.33 -9.82
N ALA A 485 15.59 8.60 -9.60
CA ALA A 485 14.35 9.00 -8.96
C ALA A 485 13.70 10.16 -9.74
N ASN A 486 12.38 10.10 -9.91
CA ASN A 486 11.57 11.14 -10.54
C ASN A 486 10.43 11.55 -9.61
N THR A 487 10.09 12.82 -9.60
CA THR A 487 8.94 13.34 -8.84
C THR A 487 8.06 14.19 -9.75
N TYR A 488 6.77 13.85 -9.83
CA TYR A 488 5.77 14.53 -10.66
C TYR A 488 4.62 15.07 -9.79
N PRO A 489 4.75 16.28 -9.25
CA PRO A 489 3.66 16.92 -8.54
C PRO A 489 2.62 17.45 -9.53
N TYR A 490 1.33 17.22 -9.21
CA TYR A 490 0.21 17.85 -9.90
C TYR A 490 -0.70 18.53 -8.88
N ILE A 491 -0.78 19.86 -8.92
CA ILE A 491 -1.52 20.66 -7.94
C ILE A 491 -2.56 21.48 -8.69
N GLU A 492 -3.84 21.26 -8.36
CA GLU A 492 -4.98 21.97 -8.92
C GLU A 492 -5.78 22.63 -7.78
N VAL A 493 -5.68 23.94 -7.63
CA VAL A 493 -6.37 24.70 -6.57
C VAL A 493 -7.43 25.60 -7.19
N LYS A 494 -8.71 25.33 -6.87
CA LYS A 494 -9.86 26.09 -7.37
C LYS A 494 -10.52 26.98 -6.32
N ASN A 495 -10.06 26.95 -5.07
CA ASN A 495 -10.58 27.78 -3.99
C ASN A 495 -9.46 28.70 -3.46
N PRO A 496 -9.66 30.03 -3.40
CA PRO A 496 -8.62 31.00 -3.02
C PRO A 496 -8.28 30.97 -1.52
N THR A 497 -9.09 30.35 -0.67
CA THR A 497 -8.82 30.22 0.78
C THR A 497 -7.94 29.03 1.11
N ALA A 498 -7.62 28.19 0.12
CA ALA A 498 -6.80 27.00 0.33
C ALA A 498 -5.31 27.36 0.49
N CYS A 499 -4.61 26.55 1.30
CA CYS A 499 -3.17 26.60 1.44
C CYS A 499 -2.58 25.23 1.07
N VAL A 500 -1.71 25.19 0.07
CA VAL A 500 -1.05 23.96 -0.41
C VAL A 500 0.45 24.17 -0.39
N GLU A 501 1.13 23.35 0.38
CA GLU A 501 2.59 23.33 0.51
C GLU A 501 3.14 22.05 -0.09
N HIS A 502 4.20 22.16 -0.89
CA HIS A 502 4.87 21.03 -1.49
C HIS A 502 6.39 21.20 -1.43
N GLU A 503 7.04 20.21 -0.82
CA GLU A 503 8.50 20.10 -0.77
C GLU A 503 8.95 18.82 -1.44
N ALA A 504 10.02 18.88 -2.21
CA ALA A 504 10.65 17.70 -2.79
C ALA A 504 12.15 17.82 -2.69
N SER A 505 12.80 16.75 -2.27
CA SER A 505 14.25 16.66 -2.23
C SER A 505 14.77 15.37 -2.86
N THR A 506 15.96 15.42 -3.44
CA THR A 506 16.69 14.23 -3.88
C THR A 506 18.11 14.34 -3.37
N SER A 507 18.55 13.32 -2.63
CA SER A 507 19.88 13.24 -2.07
C SER A 507 20.56 11.94 -2.49
N LYS A 508 21.89 11.98 -2.59
CA LYS A 508 22.75 10.80 -2.70
C LYS A 508 23.41 10.58 -1.36
N ILE A 509 23.63 9.34 -0.96
CA ILE A 509 24.43 9.03 0.22
C ILE A 509 25.85 9.59 0.00
N GLY A 510 26.27 10.50 0.87
CA GLY A 510 27.57 11.16 0.77
C GLY A 510 28.72 10.28 1.28
N GLU A 511 29.81 10.20 0.54
CA GLU A 511 31.00 9.47 0.95
C GLU A 511 31.58 10.01 2.28
N ASP A 512 31.51 11.32 2.51
CA ASP A 512 31.96 11.95 3.76
C ASP A 512 31.15 11.44 4.98
N GLN A 513 29.85 11.22 4.82
CA GLN A 513 29.00 10.68 5.89
C GLN A 513 29.36 9.22 6.18
N LEU A 514 29.57 8.41 5.14
CA LEU A 514 29.99 7.02 5.28
C LEU A 514 31.37 6.92 5.93
N PHE A 515 32.32 7.76 5.49
CA PHE A 515 33.65 7.85 6.09
C PHE A 515 33.55 8.21 7.58
N TYR A 516 32.68 9.15 7.96
CA TYR A 516 32.49 9.52 9.37
C TYR A 516 32.01 8.35 10.24
N PHE A 517 31.09 7.49 9.72
CA PHE A 517 30.67 6.26 10.40
C PHE A 517 31.82 5.25 10.51
N GLN A 518 32.56 5.05 9.42
CA GLN A 518 33.70 4.11 9.39
C GLN A 518 34.83 4.49 10.37
N GLN A 519 35.11 5.79 10.53
CA GLN A 519 36.07 6.29 11.52
C GLN A 519 35.64 5.96 12.97
N ARG A 520 34.40 5.59 13.20
CA ARG A 520 33.87 5.15 14.50
C ARG A 520 33.71 3.63 14.62
N GLY A 521 34.30 2.89 13.69
CA GLY A 521 34.25 1.43 13.68
C GLY A 521 32.94 0.83 13.24
N ILE A 522 32.05 1.63 12.63
CA ILE A 522 30.78 1.14 12.01
C ILE A 522 31.11 0.78 10.57
N ASP A 523 30.91 -0.48 10.20
CA ASP A 523 31.13 -0.93 8.84
C ASP A 523 30.20 -0.24 7.83
N HIS A 524 30.55 -0.33 6.55
CA HIS A 524 29.87 0.39 5.48
C HIS A 524 28.39 0.03 5.38
N GLU A 525 28.05 -1.25 5.43
CA GLU A 525 26.66 -1.71 5.31
C GLU A 525 25.79 -1.25 6.49
N LYS A 526 26.32 -1.35 7.71
CA LYS A 526 25.61 -0.84 8.91
C LYS A 526 25.46 0.68 8.89
N ALA A 527 26.44 1.40 8.34
CA ALA A 527 26.35 2.85 8.17
C ALA A 527 25.19 3.22 7.22
N VAL A 528 25.13 2.57 6.06
CA VAL A 528 24.04 2.76 5.09
C VAL A 528 22.69 2.39 5.69
N ALA A 529 22.58 1.24 6.36
CA ALA A 529 21.36 0.81 7.03
C ALA A 529 20.87 1.82 8.08
N ALA A 530 21.80 2.38 8.89
CA ALA A 530 21.48 3.41 9.88
C ALA A 530 20.99 4.71 9.24
N MET A 531 21.60 5.14 8.13
CA MET A 531 21.18 6.35 7.39
C MET A 531 19.78 6.17 6.79
N ILE A 532 19.49 5.00 6.22
CA ILE A 532 18.18 4.67 5.64
C ILE A 532 17.11 4.57 6.73
N GLY A 533 17.44 3.92 7.85
CA GLY A 533 16.53 3.86 9.00
C GLY A 533 16.15 5.26 9.51
N GLY A 534 17.12 6.16 9.58
CA GLY A 534 16.91 7.57 9.91
C GLY A 534 16.04 8.30 8.88
N PHE A 535 16.30 8.07 7.58
CA PHE A 535 15.53 8.67 6.48
C PHE A 535 14.06 8.23 6.45
N CYS A 536 13.78 6.97 6.79
CA CYS A 536 12.44 6.39 6.77
C CYS A 536 11.66 6.56 8.09
N ARG A 537 12.28 7.06 9.14
CA ARG A 537 11.72 7.10 10.50
C ARG A 537 10.32 7.67 10.58
N ASP A 538 10.07 8.80 9.91
CA ASP A 538 8.76 9.48 9.90
C ASP A 538 7.60 8.58 9.43
N VAL A 539 7.91 7.60 8.58
CA VAL A 539 6.94 6.62 8.06
C VAL A 539 6.85 5.41 9.00
N PHE A 540 7.99 4.89 9.48
CA PHE A 540 8.02 3.73 10.37
C PHE A 540 7.34 3.98 11.70
N ASP A 541 7.44 5.19 12.26
CA ASP A 541 6.76 5.62 13.47
C ASP A 541 5.20 5.62 13.34
N LYS A 542 4.68 5.45 12.11
CA LYS A 542 3.24 5.32 11.84
C LYS A 542 2.74 3.87 11.79
N LEU A 543 3.65 2.93 11.67
CA LEU A 543 3.31 1.51 11.72
C LEU A 543 3.05 1.06 13.17
N PRO A 544 2.25 0.02 13.40
CA PRO A 544 2.23 -0.69 14.67
C PRO A 544 3.63 -1.17 15.05
N LEU A 545 3.94 -1.17 16.35
CA LEU A 545 5.31 -1.39 16.86
C LEU A 545 5.91 -2.71 16.38
N GLU A 546 5.09 -3.76 16.35
CA GLU A 546 5.49 -5.11 15.92
C GLU A 546 5.95 -5.14 14.46
N PHE A 547 5.28 -4.37 13.61
CA PHE A 547 5.58 -4.29 12.18
C PHE A 547 6.71 -3.31 11.88
N ALA A 548 6.88 -2.27 12.69
CA ALA A 548 8.01 -1.34 12.52
C ALA A 548 9.36 -2.06 12.67
N SER A 549 9.48 -3.00 13.61
CA SER A 549 10.71 -3.80 13.79
C SER A 549 10.93 -4.78 12.62
N GLU A 550 9.86 -5.41 12.13
CA GLU A 550 9.91 -6.32 10.98
C GLU A 550 10.32 -5.57 9.70
N VAL A 551 9.74 -4.40 9.46
CA VAL A 551 10.09 -3.55 8.32
C VAL A 551 11.56 -3.12 8.37
N ASN A 552 12.08 -2.73 9.53
CA ASN A 552 13.50 -2.38 9.66
C ASN A 552 14.42 -3.57 9.31
N ALA A 553 14.10 -4.79 9.79
CA ALA A 553 14.86 -5.99 9.46
C ALA A 553 14.76 -6.33 7.96
N LEU A 554 13.57 -6.22 7.37
CA LEU A 554 13.34 -6.44 5.94
C LEU A 554 14.12 -5.44 5.07
N MET A 555 14.13 -4.16 5.45
CA MET A 555 14.86 -3.11 4.72
C MET A 555 16.36 -3.36 4.73
N ASN A 556 16.93 -3.75 5.88
CA ASN A 556 18.34 -4.08 6.00
C ASN A 556 18.71 -5.27 5.10
N LEU A 557 17.92 -6.35 5.13
CA LEU A 557 18.13 -7.52 4.27
C LEU A 557 18.08 -7.18 2.78
N LYS A 558 17.12 -6.35 2.35
CA LYS A 558 16.95 -5.98 0.93
C LYS A 558 18.08 -5.10 0.42
N LEU A 559 18.76 -4.39 1.29
CA LEU A 559 19.90 -3.51 0.95
C LEU A 559 21.25 -4.19 1.09
N GLU A 560 21.30 -5.35 1.72
CA GLU A 560 22.51 -6.16 1.82
C GLU A 560 23.08 -6.46 0.43
N GLY A 561 24.37 -6.22 0.23
CA GLY A 561 25.04 -6.37 -1.06
C GLY A 561 24.71 -5.30 -2.12
N SER A 562 23.89 -4.27 -1.82
CA SER A 562 23.61 -3.19 -2.80
C SER A 562 24.57 -2.01 -2.72
N VAL A 563 25.53 -2.06 -1.83
CA VAL A 563 26.44 -0.96 -1.48
C VAL A 563 27.91 -1.33 -1.78
N GLY A 564 28.12 -2.29 -2.71
CA GLY A 564 29.43 -2.67 -3.21
C GLY A 564 29.89 -1.81 -4.38
#